data_9cebeef2f70e33dded6b15b150db6349
#
_entry.id   9cebeef2f70e33dded6b15b150db6349
#
_cell.length_a   1.000
_cell.length_b   1.000
_cell.length_c   1.000
_cell.angle_alpha   90.00
_cell.angle_beta   90.00
_cell.angle_gamma   90.00
#
_symmetry.space_group_name_H-M   'P 1'
#
loop_
_entity.id
_entity.type
_entity.pdbx_description
1 polymer ?
#
loop_
_entity_poly.entity_id
_entity_poly.type
_entity_poly.pdbx_seq_one_letter_code
_entity_poly.pdbx_strand_id
1 'polypeptide(L)' 'MSLIKLKKKNISELTEIAKNLGINNIGRSKKQEIIFAILKKYLQSGEDIY' A
#
# COMPACT_ATOMS: atom_id res chain seq x y z
N MET A 1 5.03 -1.84 9.06
CA MET A 1 4.87 -2.73 7.88
C MET A 1 6.08 -2.56 6.97
N SER A 2 6.71 -3.63 6.60
CA SER A 2 7.92 -3.55 5.77
C SER A 2 7.60 -3.80 4.31
N LEU A 3 8.47 -3.34 3.42
CA LEU A 3 8.31 -3.55 1.99
C LEU A 3 8.26 -5.05 1.64
N ILE A 4 9.03 -5.85 2.34
CA ILE A 4 9.05 -7.30 2.13
C ILE A 4 7.68 -7.90 2.42
N LYS A 5 7.06 -7.49 3.50
CA LYS A 5 5.72 -7.98 3.84
C LYS A 5 4.69 -7.55 2.81
N LEU A 6 4.80 -6.32 2.31
CA LEU A 6 3.89 -5.84 1.28
C LEU A 6 4.04 -6.66 0.00
N LYS A 7 5.27 -6.99 -0.37
CA LYS A 7 5.51 -7.79 -1.57
C LYS A 7 4.95 -9.20 -1.46
N LYS A 8 4.90 -9.74 -0.26
CA LYS A 8 4.37 -11.09 -0.04
C LYS A 8 2.85 -11.15 -0.04
N LYS A 9 2.20 -10.02 0.16
CA LYS A 9 0.74 -9.98 0.15
C LYS A 9 0.21 -10.06 -1.27
N ASN A 10 -0.98 -10.64 -1.43
CA ASN A 10 -1.61 -10.66 -2.74
C ASN A 10 -2.29 -9.31 -3.00
N ILE A 11 -2.73 -9.12 -4.25
CA ILE A 11 -3.29 -7.83 -4.65
C ILE A 11 -4.56 -7.50 -3.88
N SER A 12 -5.35 -8.49 -3.52
CA SER A 12 -6.56 -8.27 -2.74
C SER A 12 -6.26 -7.68 -1.37
N GLU A 13 -5.25 -8.22 -0.70
CA GLU A 13 -4.85 -7.72 0.61
C GLU A 13 -4.28 -6.32 0.52
N LEU A 14 -3.47 -6.07 -0.50
CA LEU A 14 -2.90 -4.74 -0.71
C LEU A 14 -3.98 -3.71 -0.99
N THR A 15 -4.97 -4.09 -1.79
CA THR A 15 -6.10 -3.23 -2.10
C THR A 15 -6.85 -2.84 -0.82
N GLU A 16 -7.07 -3.80 0.05
CA GLU A 16 -7.76 -3.55 1.30
C GLU A 16 -6.98 -2.60 2.20
N ILE A 17 -5.67 -2.83 2.31
CA ILE A 17 -4.81 -1.93 3.09
C ILE A 17 -4.87 -0.51 2.52
N ALA A 18 -4.78 -0.38 1.21
CA ALA A 18 -4.83 0.91 0.56
C ALA A 18 -6.15 1.62 0.82
N LYS A 19 -7.25 0.89 0.76
CA LYS A 19 -8.56 1.47 1.07
C LYS A 19 -8.63 2.00 2.49
N ASN A 20 -8.07 1.25 3.43
CA ASN A 20 -8.03 1.67 4.82
C ASN A 20 -7.21 2.94 5.02
N LEU A 21 -6.26 3.17 4.14
CA LEU A 21 -5.43 4.38 4.16
C LEU A 21 -6.06 5.55 3.41
N GLY A 22 -7.22 5.33 2.80
CA GLY A 22 -7.89 6.37 2.05
C GLY A 22 -7.42 6.53 0.62
N ILE A 23 -6.76 5.51 0.08
CA ILE A 23 -6.28 5.54 -1.31
C ILE A 23 -7.39 5.06 -2.23
N ASN A 24 -7.76 5.88 -3.20
CA ASN A 24 -8.90 5.60 -4.05
C ASN A 24 -8.58 5.06 -5.45
N ASN A 25 -7.36 5.23 -5.93
CA ASN A 25 -7.01 4.91 -7.32
C ASN A 25 -6.37 3.56 -7.50
N ILE A 26 -6.81 2.57 -6.74
CA ILE A 26 -6.17 1.27 -6.74
C ILE A 26 -6.89 0.23 -7.60
N GLY A 27 -8.09 0.54 -8.06
CA GLY A 27 -8.87 -0.42 -8.84
C GLY A 27 -8.23 -0.80 -10.17
N ARG A 28 -7.42 0.09 -10.73
CA ARG A 28 -6.71 -0.15 -11.99
C ARG A 28 -5.21 -0.24 -11.80
N SER A 29 -4.74 -0.18 -10.58
CA SER A 29 -3.31 -0.19 -10.29
C SER A 29 -2.77 -1.60 -10.27
N LYS A 30 -1.54 -1.74 -10.72
CA LYS A 30 -0.83 -3.00 -10.60
C LYS A 30 -0.35 -3.17 -9.16
N LYS A 31 0.03 -4.41 -8.81
CA LYS A 31 0.50 -4.70 -7.47
C LYS A 31 1.62 -3.74 -7.04
N GLN A 32 2.59 -3.52 -7.92
CA GLN A 32 3.68 -2.60 -7.64
C GLN A 32 3.18 -1.19 -7.32
N GLU A 33 2.25 -0.72 -8.12
CA GLU A 33 1.70 0.62 -7.93
C GLU A 33 0.96 0.74 -6.61
N ILE A 34 0.23 -0.30 -6.23
CA ILE A 34 -0.47 -0.32 -4.95
C ILE A 34 0.54 -0.26 -3.80
N ILE A 35 1.61 -1.03 -3.89
CA ILE A 35 2.67 -1.01 -2.89
C ILE A 35 3.27 0.39 -2.76
N PHE A 36 3.58 1.02 -3.88
CA PHE A 36 4.13 2.38 -3.87
C PHE A 36 3.15 3.37 -3.26
N ALA A 37 1.86 3.24 -3.58
CA ALA A 37 0.85 4.12 -3.03
C ALA A 37 0.78 3.98 -1.51
N ILE A 38 0.83 2.77 -1.02
CA ILE A 38 0.81 2.51 0.41
C ILE A 38 2.03 3.12 1.09
N LEU A 39 3.21 2.89 0.54
CA LEU A 39 4.44 3.44 1.09
C LEU A 39 4.43 4.96 1.08
N LYS A 40 3.97 5.55 -0.01
CA LYS A 40 3.88 6.99 -0.12
C LYS A 40 2.94 7.56 0.92
N LYS A 41 1.84 6.88 1.18
CA LYS A 41 0.88 7.32 2.17
C LYS A 41 1.49 7.32 3.58
N TYR A 42 2.23 6.28 3.91
CA TYR A 42 2.92 6.23 5.19
C TYR A 42 3.92 7.36 5.34
N LEU A 43 4.68 7.65 4.30
CA LEU A 43 5.63 8.74 4.33
C LEU A 43 4.94 10.09 4.52
N GLN A 44 3.81 10.28 3.87
CA GLN A 44 3.05 11.51 3.98
C GLN A 44 2.49 11.72 5.38
N SER A 45 2.10 10.66 6.03
CA SER A 45 1.55 10.75 7.38
C SER A 45 2.63 10.86 8.45
N GLY A 46 3.89 10.68 8.06
CA GLY A 46 4.99 10.76 9.01
C GLY A 46 5.17 9.54 9.88
N GLU A 47 4.49 8.46 9.58
CA GLU A 47 4.62 7.22 10.34
C GLU A 47 5.83 6.42 9.87
N ASP A 48 6.49 5.78 10.81
CA ASP A 48 7.63 4.92 10.49
C ASP A 48 7.14 3.58 9.97
N ILE A 49 7.89 3.07 9.01
CA ILE A 49 7.63 1.75 8.43
C ILE A 49 8.71 0.79 8.93
N TYR A 50 8.28 -0.26 9.61
CA TYR A 50 9.21 -1.27 10.10
C TYR A 50 8.56 -2.62 10.22
#